data_531b90dee3db01a6b014fa22780cf9cc
#
_entry.id   531b90dee3db01a6b014fa22780cf9cc
#
_cell.length_a   1.000
_cell.length_b   1.000
_cell.length_c   1.000
_cell.angle_alpha   90.00
_cell.angle_beta   90.00
_cell.angle_gamma   90.00
#
_symmetry.space_group_name_H-M   'P 1'
#
loop_
_entity.id
_entity.type
_entity.pdbx_description
1 polymer ?
#
loop_
_entity_poly.entity_id
_entity_poly.type
_entity_poly.pdbx_seq_one_letter_code
_entity_poly.pdbx_strand_id
1 'polypeptide(L)'
;YEAVPGIADINVKLGMLPESEKGKYSSKKRMLHFAEDTFENKSMSDIMHEVQPAIQNEQKLAAGGSRKLAYAALVSDAYEAVKDTPEFQSLQTKEERLHYLEEAAAKQAGASDIETAATNGYVNLGGEKMARQTAKRWYYTKDQREKTWPDVAGNVLDKSVESQRIVETLERIGYTEDEIEAFIKN
;
A
#
# COMPACT_ATOMS: atom_id res chain seq x y z
N TYR A 1 11.39 -19.17 14.45
CA TYR A 1 11.98 -19.36 13.09
C TYR A 1 11.41 -20.59 12.39
N GLU A 2 10.98 -21.62 13.12
CA GLU A 2 10.37 -22.82 12.54
C GLU A 2 9.10 -22.53 11.74
N ALA A 3 8.31 -21.51 12.15
CA ALA A 3 7.07 -21.15 11.47
C ALA A 3 7.28 -20.38 10.14
N VAL A 4 8.39 -19.69 9.98
CA VAL A 4 8.75 -18.91 8.77
C VAL A 4 10.26 -19.03 8.52
N PRO A 5 10.73 -20.14 7.94
CA PRO A 5 12.17 -20.41 7.78
C PRO A 5 12.93 -19.33 7.03
N GLY A 6 12.32 -18.76 5.98
CA GLY A 6 12.96 -17.74 5.14
C GLY A 6 13.21 -16.41 5.83
N ILE A 7 12.62 -16.16 7.01
CA ILE A 7 12.81 -14.90 7.74
C ILE A 7 14.27 -14.74 8.24
N ALA A 8 14.95 -15.85 8.50
CA ALA A 8 16.35 -15.83 8.96
C ALA A 8 17.34 -15.34 7.88
N ASP A 9 16.95 -15.42 6.61
CA ASP A 9 17.78 -15.02 5.46
C ASP A 9 17.52 -13.57 5.00
N ILE A 10 16.71 -12.82 5.75
CA ILE A 10 16.43 -11.43 5.44
C ILE A 10 17.57 -10.56 5.97
N ASN A 11 18.16 -9.79 5.05
CA ASN A 11 19.21 -8.85 5.43
C ASN A 11 18.62 -7.67 6.20
N VAL A 12 19.33 -7.22 7.24
CA VAL A 12 18.99 -6.01 7.98
C VAL A 12 20.06 -4.97 7.70
N LYS A 13 19.63 -3.78 7.29
CA LYS A 13 20.50 -2.63 7.09
C LYS A 13 20.08 -1.50 8.02
N LEU A 14 21.06 -0.89 8.68
CA LEU A 14 20.91 0.37 9.39
C LEU A 14 21.48 1.50 8.52
N GLY A 15 20.85 2.65 8.52
CA GLY A 15 21.32 3.78 7.73
C GLY A 15 20.31 4.93 7.69
N MET A 16 20.69 6.01 7.02
CA MET A 16 19.80 7.15 6.89
C MET A 16 18.54 6.79 6.07
N LEU A 17 17.38 7.15 6.60
CA LEU A 17 16.10 7.15 5.95
C LEU A 17 15.51 8.57 5.98
N PRO A 18 14.59 8.92 5.07
CA PRO A 18 13.82 10.15 5.17
C PRO A 18 13.18 10.27 6.57
N GLU A 19 13.07 11.49 7.11
CA GLU A 19 12.50 11.72 8.45
C GLU A 19 11.09 11.14 8.62
N SER A 20 10.32 11.06 7.54
CA SER A 20 8.98 10.46 7.53
C SER A 20 8.98 8.93 7.55
N GLU A 21 10.11 8.29 7.24
CA GLU A 21 10.25 6.82 7.18
C GLU A 21 11.00 6.33 8.41
N LYS A 22 10.39 5.43 9.16
CA LYS A 22 11.01 4.79 10.32
C LYS A 22 11.72 3.48 10.00
N GLY A 23 11.25 2.83 8.96
CA GLY A 23 11.77 1.59 8.43
C GLY A 23 11.08 1.27 7.11
N LYS A 24 11.60 0.30 6.38
CA LYS A 24 10.96 -0.26 5.19
C LYS A 24 11.46 -1.64 4.86
N TYR A 25 10.59 -2.45 4.31
CA TYR A 25 10.96 -3.74 3.73
C TYR A 25 11.03 -3.67 2.20
N SER A 26 12.10 -4.20 1.63
CA SER A 26 12.25 -4.39 0.17
C SER A 26 12.20 -5.87 -0.16
N SER A 27 11.11 -6.32 -0.76
CA SER A 27 10.95 -7.71 -1.20
C SER A 27 11.97 -8.11 -2.27
N LYS A 28 12.26 -7.20 -3.22
CA LYS A 28 13.25 -7.42 -4.30
C LYS A 28 14.66 -7.67 -3.75
N LYS A 29 15.05 -6.97 -2.68
CA LYS A 29 16.37 -7.10 -2.05
C LYS A 29 16.35 -8.05 -0.86
N ARG A 30 15.21 -8.55 -0.46
CA ARG A 30 14.99 -9.30 0.79
C ARG A 30 15.68 -8.60 1.95
N MET A 31 15.35 -7.31 2.16
CA MET A 31 16.07 -6.46 3.09
C MET A 31 15.11 -5.58 3.88
N LEU A 32 15.28 -5.61 5.19
CA LEU A 32 14.73 -4.63 6.12
C LEU A 32 15.74 -3.48 6.27
N HIS A 33 15.29 -2.25 6.06
CA HIS A 33 16.09 -1.06 6.27
C HIS A 33 15.47 -0.23 7.38
N PHE A 34 16.24 0.03 8.44
CA PHE A 34 15.84 0.86 9.56
C PHE A 34 16.76 2.08 9.66
N ALA A 35 16.23 3.18 10.20
CA ALA A 35 17.05 4.32 10.58
C ALA A 35 18.04 3.91 11.69
N GLU A 36 19.22 4.56 11.74
CA GLU A 36 20.29 4.20 12.69
C GLU A 36 19.84 4.24 14.15
N ASP A 37 18.99 5.20 14.48
CA ASP A 37 18.45 5.39 15.84
C ASP A 37 17.26 4.47 16.18
N THR A 38 16.87 3.58 15.26
CA THR A 38 15.64 2.77 15.44
C THR A 38 15.71 1.88 16.66
N PHE A 39 16.86 1.25 16.92
CA PHE A 39 17.02 0.33 18.05
C PHE A 39 17.30 1.04 19.37
N GLU A 40 17.72 2.30 19.33
CA GLU A 40 17.97 3.09 20.53
C GLU A 40 16.71 3.83 21.01
N ASN A 41 15.93 4.37 20.09
CA ASN A 41 14.87 5.32 20.38
C ASN A 41 13.46 4.83 20.00
N LYS A 42 13.30 3.66 19.34
CA LYS A 42 12.00 3.19 18.86
C LYS A 42 11.49 2.01 19.65
N SER A 43 10.16 2.01 19.75
CA SER A 43 9.48 0.89 20.39
C SER A 43 9.62 -0.36 19.52
N MET A 44 9.71 -1.53 20.17
CA MET A 44 9.71 -2.81 19.47
C MET A 44 8.49 -2.97 18.56
N SER A 45 7.40 -2.27 18.81
CA SER A 45 6.22 -2.29 17.96
C SER A 45 6.47 -1.72 16.57
N ASP A 46 7.30 -0.68 16.45
CA ASP A 46 7.64 -0.09 15.15
C ASP A 46 8.50 -1.08 14.34
N ILE A 47 9.44 -1.76 15.00
CA ILE A 47 10.23 -2.83 14.39
C ILE A 47 9.33 -3.96 13.92
N MET A 48 8.40 -4.40 14.75
CA MET A 48 7.45 -5.48 14.41
C MET A 48 6.52 -5.10 13.28
N HIS A 49 6.16 -3.82 13.15
CA HIS A 49 5.39 -3.32 12.01
C HIS A 49 6.13 -3.55 10.68
N GLU A 50 7.42 -3.25 10.64
CA GLU A 50 8.23 -3.42 9.41
C GLU A 50 8.63 -4.88 9.13
N VAL A 51 8.74 -5.70 10.15
CA VAL A 51 9.02 -7.14 10.01
C VAL A 51 7.83 -7.90 9.44
N GLN A 52 6.60 -7.47 9.74
CA GLN A 52 5.40 -8.17 9.30
C GLN A 52 5.26 -8.29 7.77
N PRO A 53 5.50 -7.24 6.96
CA PRO A 53 5.53 -7.37 5.49
C PRO A 53 6.57 -8.37 5.00
N ALA A 54 7.71 -8.50 5.68
CA ALA A 54 8.72 -9.50 5.35
C ALA A 54 8.20 -10.92 5.57
N ILE A 55 7.55 -11.17 6.70
CA ILE A 55 6.89 -12.46 7.00
C ILE A 55 5.81 -12.77 5.96
N GLN A 56 4.97 -11.81 5.62
CA GLN A 56 3.91 -11.98 4.63
C GLN A 56 4.48 -12.36 3.25
N ASN A 57 5.58 -11.71 2.85
CA ASN A 57 6.26 -12.01 1.58
C ASN A 57 6.81 -13.45 1.57
N GLU A 58 7.46 -13.89 2.66
CA GLU A 58 7.97 -15.26 2.77
C GLU A 58 6.85 -16.30 2.77
N GLN A 59 5.71 -15.98 3.35
CA GLN A 59 4.52 -16.83 3.37
C GLN A 59 3.68 -16.74 2.09
N LYS A 60 4.08 -15.92 1.12
CA LYS A 60 3.32 -15.62 -0.11
C LYS A 60 1.90 -15.10 0.18
N LEU A 61 1.72 -14.45 1.30
CA LEU A 61 0.50 -13.73 1.62
C LEU A 61 0.52 -12.37 0.94
N ALA A 62 -0.65 -11.77 0.76
CA ALA A 62 -0.74 -10.41 0.25
C ALA A 62 0.11 -9.48 1.13
N ALA A 63 1.24 -9.04 0.61
CA ALA A 63 2.08 -8.06 1.27
C ALA A 63 1.31 -6.74 1.37
N GLY A 64 1.67 -5.90 2.34
CA GLY A 64 1.15 -4.55 2.44
C GLY A 64 1.29 -3.81 1.11
N GLY A 65 0.34 -2.96 0.80
CA GLY A 65 0.36 -2.15 -0.41
C GLY A 65 1.18 -0.86 -0.24
N SER A 66 0.94 0.06 -1.15
CA SER A 66 1.40 1.44 -1.04
C SER A 66 0.21 2.38 -1.26
N ARG A 67 0.35 3.64 -0.86
CA ARG A 67 -0.64 4.67 -1.22
C ARG A 67 -0.83 4.77 -2.73
N LYS A 68 0.25 4.60 -3.51
CA LYS A 68 0.19 4.52 -4.98
C LYS A 68 -0.69 3.37 -5.46
N LEU A 69 -0.58 2.20 -4.87
CA LEU A 69 -1.40 1.05 -5.23
C LEU A 69 -2.88 1.31 -4.90
N ALA A 70 -3.16 1.89 -3.75
CA ALA A 70 -4.51 2.29 -3.37
C ALA A 70 -5.07 3.38 -4.29
N TYR A 71 -4.27 4.38 -4.65
CA TYR A 71 -4.63 5.39 -5.64
C TYR A 71 -4.96 4.74 -7.00
N ALA A 72 -4.08 3.86 -7.49
CA ALA A 72 -4.26 3.17 -8.76
C ALA A 72 -5.59 2.39 -8.81
N ALA A 73 -5.89 1.64 -7.76
CA ALA A 73 -7.15 0.91 -7.64
C ALA A 73 -8.36 1.85 -7.66
N LEU A 74 -8.33 2.93 -6.88
CA LEU A 74 -9.43 3.90 -6.79
C LEU A 74 -9.70 4.60 -8.13
N VAL A 75 -8.65 5.05 -8.82
CA VAL A 75 -8.80 5.73 -10.13
C VAL A 75 -9.30 4.75 -11.19
N SER A 76 -8.82 3.51 -11.19
CA SER A 76 -9.29 2.49 -12.13
C SER A 76 -10.75 2.08 -11.86
N ASP A 77 -11.16 1.97 -10.59
CA ASP A 77 -12.55 1.70 -10.22
C ASP A 77 -13.47 2.87 -10.62
N ALA A 78 -13.02 4.11 -10.40
CA ALA A 78 -13.76 5.30 -10.83
C ALA A 78 -13.92 5.34 -12.35
N TYR A 79 -12.88 5.01 -13.12
CA TYR A 79 -12.96 4.93 -14.58
C TYR A 79 -14.03 3.95 -15.02
N GLU A 80 -14.05 2.73 -14.50
CA GLU A 80 -15.06 1.73 -14.86
C GLU A 80 -16.50 2.19 -14.52
N ALA A 81 -16.65 2.99 -13.46
CA ALA A 81 -17.95 3.51 -13.06
C ALA A 81 -18.45 4.67 -13.93
N VAL A 82 -17.54 5.48 -14.50
CA VAL A 82 -17.94 6.73 -15.19
C VAL A 82 -17.64 6.78 -16.68
N LYS A 83 -16.87 5.83 -17.23
CA LYS A 83 -16.40 5.84 -18.63
C LYS A 83 -17.48 6.04 -19.68
N ASP A 84 -18.69 5.56 -19.41
CA ASP A 84 -19.83 5.62 -20.33
C ASP A 84 -20.78 6.79 -20.02
N THR A 85 -20.46 7.65 -19.06
CA THR A 85 -21.29 8.82 -18.74
C THR A 85 -21.08 9.95 -19.75
N PRO A 86 -22.15 10.71 -20.11
CA PRO A 86 -22.02 11.85 -21.02
C PRO A 86 -21.03 12.90 -20.52
N GLU A 87 -20.99 13.12 -19.22
CA GLU A 87 -20.08 14.09 -18.58
C GLU A 87 -18.63 13.70 -18.84
N PHE A 88 -18.24 12.46 -18.59
CA PHE A 88 -16.88 11.97 -18.81
C PHE A 88 -16.51 11.98 -20.30
N GLN A 89 -17.44 11.57 -21.17
CA GLN A 89 -17.23 11.53 -22.62
C GLN A 89 -17.08 12.94 -23.23
N SER A 90 -17.61 13.98 -22.59
CA SER A 90 -17.49 15.37 -23.07
C SER A 90 -16.12 16.00 -22.78
N LEU A 91 -15.30 15.40 -21.90
CA LEU A 91 -13.99 15.91 -21.53
C LEU A 91 -13.00 15.77 -22.70
N GLN A 92 -12.27 16.86 -22.98
CA GLN A 92 -11.45 16.95 -24.19
C GLN A 92 -9.99 16.53 -23.94
N THR A 93 -9.46 16.84 -22.74
CA THR A 93 -8.05 16.59 -22.41
C THR A 93 -7.90 15.42 -21.44
N LYS A 94 -6.72 14.81 -21.47
CA LYS A 94 -6.37 13.73 -20.54
C LYS A 94 -6.30 14.22 -19.09
N GLU A 95 -5.87 15.46 -18.89
CA GLU A 95 -5.79 16.11 -17.59
C GLU A 95 -7.19 16.32 -16.99
N GLU A 96 -8.15 16.80 -17.80
CA GLU A 96 -9.56 16.91 -17.37
C GLU A 96 -10.15 15.55 -17.02
N ARG A 97 -9.87 14.52 -17.81
CA ARG A 97 -10.31 13.15 -17.54
C ARG A 97 -9.73 12.59 -16.27
N LEU A 98 -8.42 12.75 -16.08
CA LEU A 98 -7.77 12.26 -14.84
C LEU A 98 -8.33 13.00 -13.62
N HIS A 99 -8.43 14.31 -13.66
CA HIS A 99 -9.01 15.10 -12.57
C HIS A 99 -10.44 14.68 -12.23
N TYR A 100 -11.27 14.45 -13.25
CA TYR A 100 -12.64 13.96 -13.06
C TYR A 100 -12.65 12.58 -12.37
N LEU A 101 -11.74 11.67 -12.74
CA LEU A 101 -11.60 10.36 -12.12
C LEU A 101 -11.17 10.47 -10.66
N GLU A 102 -10.24 11.37 -10.36
CA GLU A 102 -9.78 11.62 -8.99
C GLU A 102 -10.91 12.14 -8.09
N GLU A 103 -11.72 13.08 -8.60
CA GLU A 103 -12.90 13.58 -7.87
C GLU A 103 -13.95 12.48 -7.67
N ALA A 104 -14.23 11.69 -8.72
CA ALA A 104 -15.16 10.57 -8.64
C ALA A 104 -14.69 9.51 -7.64
N ALA A 105 -13.40 9.17 -7.66
CA ALA A 105 -12.78 8.24 -6.72
C ALA A 105 -12.86 8.72 -5.28
N ALA A 106 -12.53 9.99 -5.03
CA ALA A 106 -12.62 10.60 -3.70
C ALA A 106 -14.07 10.56 -3.17
N LYS A 107 -15.04 10.94 -4.02
CA LYS A 107 -16.46 10.91 -3.68
C LYS A 107 -16.97 9.49 -3.37
N GLN A 108 -16.59 8.50 -4.16
CA GLN A 108 -16.94 7.09 -3.93
C GLN A 108 -16.36 6.58 -2.60
N ALA A 109 -15.14 7.01 -2.27
CA ALA A 109 -14.48 6.67 -1.01
C ALA A 109 -14.99 7.47 0.20
N GLY A 110 -15.88 8.46 0.01
CA GLY A 110 -16.34 9.34 1.07
C GLY A 110 -15.23 10.24 1.65
N ALA A 111 -14.25 10.60 0.83
CA ALA A 111 -13.09 11.43 1.21
C ALA A 111 -13.19 12.84 0.61
N SER A 112 -12.43 13.79 1.18
CA SER A 112 -12.37 15.17 0.69
C SER A 112 -11.64 15.30 -0.65
N ASP A 113 -10.69 14.42 -0.88
CA ASP A 113 -9.79 14.43 -2.05
C ASP A 113 -9.20 13.03 -2.27
N ILE A 114 -8.55 12.83 -3.40
CA ILE A 114 -7.98 11.54 -3.80
C ILE A 114 -6.81 11.11 -2.90
N GLU A 115 -6.01 12.02 -2.38
CA GLU A 115 -4.90 11.72 -1.49
C GLU A 115 -5.40 11.16 -0.15
N THR A 116 -6.44 11.78 0.37
CA THR A 116 -7.15 11.28 1.57
C THR A 116 -7.77 9.91 1.30
N ALA A 117 -8.43 9.74 0.15
CA ALA A 117 -9.01 8.45 -0.25
C ALA A 117 -7.94 7.36 -0.37
N ALA A 118 -6.82 7.64 -1.04
CA ALA A 118 -5.71 6.72 -1.22
C ALA A 118 -5.04 6.36 0.12
N THR A 119 -4.89 7.33 1.02
CA THR A 119 -4.37 7.09 2.37
C THR A 119 -5.29 6.18 3.16
N ASN A 120 -6.60 6.45 3.15
CA ASN A 120 -7.60 5.62 3.80
C ASN A 120 -7.65 4.21 3.19
N GLY A 121 -7.57 4.11 1.87
CA GLY A 121 -7.47 2.85 1.15
C GLY A 121 -6.25 2.04 1.60
N TYR A 122 -5.08 2.68 1.61
CA TYR A 122 -3.82 2.08 2.04
C TYR A 122 -3.90 1.54 3.48
N VAL A 123 -4.35 2.36 4.44
CA VAL A 123 -4.42 1.92 5.85
C VAL A 123 -5.45 0.80 6.06
N ASN A 124 -6.38 0.60 5.13
CA ASN A 124 -7.37 -0.47 5.19
C ASN A 124 -6.96 -1.75 4.44
N LEU A 125 -5.80 -1.76 3.79
CA LEU A 125 -5.28 -2.99 3.19
C LEU A 125 -5.04 -4.06 4.26
N GLY A 126 -5.34 -5.30 3.92
CA GLY A 126 -5.21 -6.43 4.85
C GLY A 126 -3.80 -6.59 5.41
N GLY A 127 -2.78 -6.40 4.56
CA GLY A 127 -1.38 -6.44 4.97
C GLY A 127 -1.01 -5.34 5.97
N GLU A 128 -1.50 -4.12 5.76
CA GLU A 128 -1.28 -2.98 6.66
C GLU A 128 -2.02 -3.15 8.00
N LYS A 129 -3.25 -3.64 7.95
CA LYS A 129 -4.00 -3.99 9.17
C LYS A 129 -3.26 -5.06 9.97
N MET A 130 -2.77 -6.10 9.31
CA MET A 130 -2.01 -7.17 9.95
C MET A 130 -0.71 -6.63 10.58
N ALA A 131 0.04 -5.79 9.88
CA ALA A 131 1.27 -5.19 10.40
C ALA A 131 1.00 -4.36 11.67
N ARG A 132 -0.02 -3.50 11.65
CA ARG A 132 -0.42 -2.72 12.83
C ARG A 132 -0.91 -3.59 13.99
N GLN A 133 -1.64 -4.66 13.70
CA GLN A 133 -2.07 -5.58 14.75
C GLN A 133 -0.90 -6.36 15.34
N THR A 134 0.05 -6.80 14.52
CA THR A 134 1.28 -7.45 15.00
C THR A 134 2.06 -6.52 15.93
N ALA A 135 2.24 -5.27 15.55
CA ALA A 135 2.87 -4.25 16.37
C ALA A 135 2.14 -4.05 17.71
N LYS A 136 0.80 -3.92 17.68
CA LYS A 136 -0.02 -3.78 18.88
C LYS A 136 0.05 -5.01 19.79
N ARG A 137 0.00 -6.21 19.21
CA ARG A 137 0.03 -7.49 19.95
C ARG A 137 1.37 -7.77 20.63
N TRP A 138 2.43 -7.07 20.27
CA TRP A 138 3.69 -7.14 20.97
C TRP A 138 3.54 -6.86 22.48
N TYR A 139 2.69 -5.90 22.84
CA TYR A 139 2.43 -5.51 24.24
C TYR A 139 1.41 -6.41 24.96
N TYR A 140 0.79 -7.36 24.26
CA TYR A 140 -0.19 -8.23 24.87
C TYR A 140 0.47 -9.31 25.73
N THR A 141 -0.18 -9.64 26.84
CA THR A 141 0.14 -10.85 27.60
C THR A 141 -0.16 -12.09 26.78
N LYS A 142 0.33 -13.25 27.20
CA LYS A 142 0.01 -14.54 26.57
C LYS A 142 -1.52 -14.76 26.46
N ASP A 143 -2.23 -14.54 27.58
CA ASP A 143 -3.69 -14.72 27.63
C ASP A 143 -4.43 -13.77 26.70
N GLN A 144 -3.97 -12.51 26.59
CA GLN A 144 -4.55 -11.57 25.63
C GLN A 144 -4.32 -12.00 24.18
N ARG A 145 -3.13 -12.51 23.86
CA ARG A 145 -2.84 -13.04 22.52
C ARG A 145 -3.68 -14.24 22.16
N GLU A 146 -3.93 -15.13 23.11
CA GLU A 146 -4.75 -16.33 22.89
C GLU A 146 -6.23 -16.00 22.72
N LYS A 147 -6.73 -14.96 23.40
CA LYS A 147 -8.14 -14.55 23.33
C LYS A 147 -8.48 -13.64 22.15
N THR A 148 -7.48 -13.04 21.52
CA THR A 148 -7.66 -12.06 20.43
C THR A 148 -6.96 -12.54 19.18
N TRP A 149 -7.70 -13.06 18.22
CA TRP A 149 -7.17 -13.33 16.88
C TRP A 149 -6.95 -12.02 16.13
N PRO A 150 -5.90 -11.91 15.30
CA PRO A 150 -5.76 -10.79 14.40
C PRO A 150 -6.97 -10.70 13.47
N ASP A 151 -7.61 -9.54 13.42
CA ASP A 151 -8.56 -9.24 12.36
C ASP A 151 -7.75 -8.95 11.09
N VAL A 152 -7.68 -9.94 10.24
CA VAL A 152 -7.00 -9.87 8.94
C VAL A 152 -7.94 -9.50 7.81
N ALA A 153 -9.22 -9.27 8.13
CA ALA A 153 -10.18 -8.80 7.15
C ALA A 153 -9.79 -7.39 6.67
N GLY A 154 -9.46 -7.29 5.44
CA GLY A 154 -9.08 -6.04 4.76
C GLY A 154 -9.05 -6.26 3.27
N ASN A 155 -9.04 -5.17 2.52
CA ASN A 155 -8.90 -5.24 1.08
C ASN A 155 -7.55 -5.84 0.74
N VAL A 156 -7.56 -6.82 -0.15
CA VAL A 156 -6.35 -7.39 -0.76
C VAL A 156 -6.26 -6.80 -2.15
N LEU A 157 -5.20 -6.04 -2.39
CA LEU A 157 -4.87 -5.55 -3.73
C LEU A 157 -3.71 -6.38 -4.28
N ASP A 158 -3.91 -6.99 -5.44
CA ASP A 158 -2.83 -7.63 -6.17
C ASP A 158 -2.03 -6.56 -6.91
N LYS A 159 -0.76 -6.40 -6.52
CA LYS A 159 0.12 -5.37 -7.10
C LYS A 159 0.23 -5.48 -8.62
N SER A 160 0.27 -6.70 -9.17
CA SER A 160 0.41 -6.90 -10.61
C SER A 160 -0.87 -6.49 -11.34
N VAL A 161 -2.01 -6.87 -10.80
CA VAL A 161 -3.34 -6.54 -11.36
C VAL A 161 -3.58 -5.03 -11.28
N GLU A 162 -3.37 -4.42 -10.12
CA GLU A 162 -3.64 -2.98 -9.95
C GLU A 162 -2.66 -2.11 -10.76
N SER A 163 -1.40 -2.53 -10.90
CA SER A 163 -0.44 -1.82 -11.76
C SER A 163 -0.83 -1.92 -13.23
N GLN A 164 -1.35 -3.04 -13.69
CA GLN A 164 -1.84 -3.19 -15.05
C GLN A 164 -3.09 -2.37 -15.28
N ARG A 165 -4.04 -2.40 -14.37
CA ARG A 165 -5.30 -1.64 -14.46
C ARG A 165 -5.06 -0.14 -14.57
N ILE A 166 -4.13 0.43 -13.78
CA ILE A 166 -3.84 1.87 -13.87
C ILE A 166 -3.17 2.22 -15.20
N VAL A 167 -2.25 1.39 -15.71
CA VAL A 167 -1.65 1.57 -17.03
C VAL A 167 -2.75 1.63 -18.10
N GLU A 168 -3.61 0.61 -18.15
CA GLU A 168 -4.72 0.55 -19.12
C GLU A 168 -5.67 1.75 -18.98
N THR A 169 -5.94 2.20 -17.76
CA THR A 169 -6.80 3.38 -17.52
C THR A 169 -6.15 4.65 -18.07
N LEU A 170 -4.86 4.89 -17.79
CA LEU A 170 -4.13 6.06 -18.28
C LEU A 170 -4.01 6.07 -19.80
N GLU A 171 -3.74 4.92 -20.43
CA GLU A 171 -3.75 4.77 -21.90
C GLU A 171 -5.10 5.16 -22.49
N ARG A 172 -6.20 4.64 -21.94
CA ARG A 172 -7.56 4.91 -22.40
C ARG A 172 -7.99 6.37 -22.30
N ILE A 173 -7.46 7.10 -21.31
CA ILE A 173 -7.73 8.53 -21.17
C ILE A 173 -6.76 9.42 -21.96
N GLY A 174 -5.74 8.81 -22.63
CA GLY A 174 -4.90 9.48 -23.61
C GLY A 174 -3.48 9.80 -23.19
N TYR A 175 -2.96 9.17 -22.11
CA TYR A 175 -1.54 9.27 -21.75
C TYR A 175 -0.68 8.39 -22.64
N THR A 176 0.51 8.86 -23.00
CA THR A 176 1.52 8.11 -23.73
C THR A 176 2.29 7.17 -22.80
N GLU A 177 2.97 6.17 -23.35
CA GLU A 177 3.79 5.20 -22.59
C GLU A 177 4.85 5.92 -21.72
N ASP A 178 5.56 6.91 -22.26
CA ASP A 178 6.57 7.69 -21.54
C ASP A 178 5.97 8.46 -20.35
N GLU A 179 4.78 9.04 -20.52
CA GLU A 179 4.07 9.75 -19.46
C GLU A 179 3.58 8.81 -18.37
N ILE A 180 3.10 7.63 -18.74
CA ILE A 180 2.68 6.57 -17.81
C ILE A 180 3.89 6.07 -17.02
N GLU A 181 5.01 5.84 -17.68
CA GLU A 181 6.25 5.44 -17.01
C GLU A 181 6.72 6.50 -16.00
N ALA A 182 6.67 7.78 -16.36
CA ALA A 182 6.97 8.88 -15.46
C ALA A 182 5.99 8.95 -14.27
N PHE A 183 4.69 8.76 -14.52
CA PHE A 183 3.65 8.73 -13.49
C PHE A 183 3.87 7.58 -12.47
N ILE A 184 4.27 6.40 -12.93
CA ILE A 184 4.50 5.22 -12.07
C ILE A 184 5.81 5.36 -11.27
N LYS A 185 6.84 6.05 -11.80
CA LYS A 185 8.14 6.22 -11.14
C LYS A 185 8.12 7.28 -10.02
N ASN A 186 7.29 8.31 -10.13
CA ASN A 186 7.14 9.38 -9.14
C ASN A 186 6.19 8.98 -8.00
#